data_b184b83563dff7d1b168aa01e1887fbf
#
_entry.id   b184b83563dff7d1b168aa01e1887fbf
#
_cell.length_a   1.000
_cell.length_b   1.000
_cell.length_c   1.000
_cell.angle_alpha   90.00
_cell.angle_beta   90.00
_cell.angle_gamma   90.00
#
_symmetry.space_group_name_H-M   'P 1'
#
loop_
_entity.id
_entity.type
_entity.pdbx_description
1 polymer ?
#
loop_
_entity_poly.entity_id
_entity_poly.type
_entity_poly.pdbx_seq_one_letter_code
_entity_poly.pdbx_strand_id
1 'polypeptide(L)'
;MDTNYLENNYLTLVGKVTGEKKFSHEIYGERFYVFNLEIPRLSGNADIIPITVSERIVTDEMLMQGKKLLVKGQFRSYNSYDNEKNRLILTVFAKDVLEVEDNQEDEENEMTKKEIGRAHV
;
A
#
# COMPACT_ATOMS: atom_id res chain seq x y z
N MET A 1 18.60 8.54 -19.76
CA MET A 1 18.06 7.96 -18.61
C MET A 1 17.67 6.55 -18.85
N ASP A 2 17.99 5.80 -17.95
CA ASP A 2 17.86 4.39 -18.08
C ASP A 2 16.52 3.92 -17.61
N THR A 3 15.78 3.29 -18.46
CA THR A 3 14.45 2.82 -18.07
C THR A 3 14.53 1.72 -17.06
N ASN A 4 15.67 1.09 -16.90
CA ASN A 4 15.78 0.03 -15.91
C ASN A 4 15.56 0.53 -14.51
N TYR A 5 15.91 1.77 -14.25
CA TYR A 5 15.65 2.34 -12.95
C TYR A 5 14.17 2.41 -12.65
N LEU A 6 13.39 2.75 -13.67
CA LEU A 6 11.96 2.85 -13.48
C LEU A 6 11.35 1.49 -13.21
N GLU A 7 11.90 0.48 -13.85
CA GLU A 7 11.37 -0.85 -13.64
C GLU A 7 11.67 -1.38 -12.27
N ASN A 8 12.75 -0.91 -11.68
CA ASN A 8 13.15 -1.41 -10.37
C ASN A 8 12.44 -0.74 -9.22
N ASN A 9 11.52 0.18 -9.50
CA ASN A 9 10.89 0.87 -8.42
C ASN A 9 9.54 0.24 -8.06
N TYR A 10 9.27 -0.95 -8.55
CA TYR A 10 8.08 -1.70 -8.14
C TYR A 10 8.28 -2.29 -6.76
N LEU A 11 7.18 -2.39 -6.03
CA LEU A 11 7.25 -2.93 -4.69
C LEU A 11 5.94 -3.61 -4.34
N THR A 12 5.98 -4.40 -3.27
CA THR A 12 4.80 -5.07 -2.74
C THR A 12 4.75 -4.79 -1.25
N LEU A 13 3.58 -4.38 -0.79
CA LEU A 13 3.37 -4.05 0.62
C LEU A 13 2.19 -4.82 1.14
N VAL A 14 2.26 -5.22 2.41
CA VAL A 14 1.14 -5.82 3.09
C VAL A 14 0.93 -5.07 4.39
N GLY A 15 -0.30 -4.63 4.61
CA GLY A 15 -0.61 -3.88 5.81
C GLY A 15 -2.10 -3.68 5.96
N LYS A 16 -2.47 -2.87 6.91
CA LYS A 16 -3.88 -2.61 7.18
C LYS A 16 -4.22 -1.17 6.89
N VAL A 17 -5.42 -0.98 6.37
CA VAL A 17 -5.91 0.37 6.10
C VAL A 17 -6.13 1.07 7.42
N THR A 18 -5.63 2.29 7.55
CA THR A 18 -5.84 3.09 8.74
C THR A 18 -6.38 4.44 8.32
N GLY A 19 -7.45 4.87 8.99
CA GLY A 19 -8.09 6.12 8.66
C GLY A 19 -9.01 5.98 7.46
N GLU A 20 -9.40 7.09 6.91
CA GLU A 20 -10.34 7.13 5.80
C GLU A 20 -9.62 7.54 4.54
N LYS A 21 -10.12 7.04 3.41
CA LYS A 21 -9.55 7.45 2.14
C LYS A 21 -9.94 8.89 1.85
N LYS A 22 -9.12 9.55 1.09
CA LYS A 22 -9.36 10.93 0.70
C LYS A 22 -9.25 11.05 -0.81
N PHE A 23 -10.09 11.89 -1.37
CA PHE A 23 -10.04 12.15 -2.80
C PHE A 23 -8.71 12.82 -3.15
N SER A 24 -8.07 12.34 -4.19
CA SER A 24 -6.81 12.91 -4.63
C SER A 24 -6.98 13.77 -5.87
N HIS A 25 -7.42 13.15 -6.95
CA HIS A 25 -7.58 13.88 -8.21
C HIS A 25 -8.39 13.04 -9.18
N GLU A 26 -8.70 13.64 -10.30
CA GLU A 26 -9.48 12.96 -11.32
C GLU A 26 -8.84 13.24 -12.67
N ILE A 27 -8.72 12.19 -13.49
CA ILE A 27 -8.17 12.32 -14.82
C ILE A 27 -9.12 11.62 -15.78
N TYR A 28 -9.69 12.40 -16.70
CA TYR A 28 -10.61 11.86 -17.72
C TYR A 28 -11.70 11.01 -17.11
N GLY A 29 -12.26 11.49 -16.00
CA GLY A 29 -13.37 10.80 -15.38
C GLY A 29 -12.99 9.68 -14.44
N GLU A 30 -11.72 9.36 -14.35
CA GLU A 30 -11.25 8.32 -13.42
C GLU A 30 -10.77 9.00 -12.15
N ARG A 31 -11.32 8.56 -11.02
CA ARG A 31 -10.99 9.17 -9.74
C ARG A 31 -9.92 8.40 -9.02
N PHE A 32 -9.05 9.14 -8.37
CA PHE A 32 -7.96 8.57 -7.59
C PHE A 32 -8.09 9.00 -6.15
N TYR A 33 -7.79 8.09 -5.25
CA TYR A 33 -7.88 8.31 -3.83
C TYR A 33 -6.56 8.00 -3.17
N VAL A 34 -6.35 8.59 -1.99
CA VAL A 34 -5.19 8.26 -1.16
C VAL A 34 -5.70 7.66 0.12
N PHE A 35 -5.14 6.54 0.49
CA PHE A 35 -5.42 5.93 1.79
C PHE A 35 -4.10 5.56 2.43
N ASN A 36 -4.12 5.39 3.74
CA ASN A 36 -2.90 5.06 4.47
C ASN A 36 -2.89 3.58 4.80
N LEU A 37 -1.73 2.98 4.58
CA LEU A 37 -1.53 1.58 4.87
C LEU A 37 -0.53 1.48 6.01
N GLU A 38 -0.93 0.81 7.07
CA GLU A 38 -0.09 0.64 8.24
C GLU A 38 0.63 -0.68 8.13
N ILE A 39 1.96 -0.63 8.11
CA ILE A 39 2.79 -1.81 7.89
C ILE A 39 3.63 -2.04 9.13
N PRO A 40 3.47 -3.18 9.79
CA PRO A 40 4.22 -3.42 11.02
C PRO A 40 5.69 -3.65 10.75
N ARG A 41 6.50 -3.23 11.69
CA ARG A 41 7.92 -3.50 11.66
C ARG A 41 8.24 -4.56 12.69
N LEU A 42 9.40 -5.18 12.50
CA LEU A 42 9.84 -6.18 13.46
C LEU A 42 10.08 -5.57 14.83
N SER A 43 10.40 -4.30 14.87
CA SER A 43 10.69 -3.65 16.15
C SER A 43 9.44 -3.37 16.97
N GLY A 44 8.27 -3.61 16.43
CA GLY A 44 7.05 -3.32 17.14
C GLY A 44 6.39 -2.02 16.76
N ASN A 45 7.09 -1.17 16.05
CA ASN A 45 6.50 0.05 15.51
C ASN A 45 5.90 -0.25 14.15
N ALA A 46 5.19 0.71 13.61
CA ALA A 46 4.58 0.56 12.31
C ALA A 46 4.90 1.76 11.44
N ASP A 47 4.98 1.53 10.15
CA ASP A 47 5.12 2.61 9.19
C ASP A 47 3.76 2.89 8.58
N ILE A 48 3.50 4.16 8.34
CA ILE A 48 2.26 4.57 7.66
C ILE A 48 2.67 5.06 6.28
N ILE A 49 2.18 4.35 5.26
CA ILE A 49 2.55 4.65 3.88
C ILE A 49 1.31 5.13 3.13
N PRO A 50 1.36 6.32 2.54
CA PRO A 50 0.22 6.77 1.74
C PRO A 50 0.21 6.06 0.38
N ILE A 51 -0.96 5.56 0.02
CA ILE A 51 -1.15 4.80 -1.21
C ILE A 51 -2.13 5.56 -2.08
N THR A 52 -1.74 5.85 -3.31
CA THR A 52 -2.64 6.44 -4.29
C THR A 52 -3.21 5.33 -5.15
N VAL A 53 -4.50 5.31 -5.33
CA VAL A 53 -5.15 4.20 -5.99
C VAL A 53 -6.31 4.69 -6.84
N SER A 54 -6.49 4.06 -8.00
CA SER A 54 -7.62 4.35 -8.87
C SER A 54 -8.88 3.66 -8.36
N GLU A 55 -10.01 4.34 -8.50
CA GLU A 55 -11.28 3.75 -8.11
C GLU A 55 -11.59 2.49 -8.91
N ARG A 56 -10.90 2.28 -10.02
CA ARG A 56 -11.18 1.13 -10.87
C ARG A 56 -10.70 -0.19 -10.28
N ILE A 57 -9.71 -0.14 -9.41
CA ILE A 57 -9.11 -1.38 -8.93
C ILE A 57 -9.42 -1.67 -7.47
N VAL A 58 -10.22 -0.82 -6.84
CA VAL A 58 -10.60 -1.06 -5.44
C VAL A 58 -12.08 -0.74 -5.29
N THR A 59 -12.65 -1.30 -4.24
CA THR A 59 -14.00 -0.96 -3.84
C THR A 59 -13.93 -0.18 -2.55
N ASP A 60 -15.03 0.49 -2.21
CA ASP A 60 -15.07 1.21 -0.94
C ASP A 60 -14.85 0.27 0.23
N GLU A 61 -15.37 -0.93 0.10
CA GLU A 61 -15.24 -1.88 1.19
C GLU A 61 -13.79 -2.27 1.42
N MET A 62 -13.02 -2.41 0.35
CA MET A 62 -11.61 -2.77 0.49
C MET A 62 -10.82 -1.71 1.23
N LEU A 63 -11.26 -0.46 1.16
CA LEU A 63 -10.52 0.64 1.76
C LEU A 63 -11.04 1.04 3.13
N MET A 64 -11.88 0.22 3.72
CA MET A 64 -12.36 0.50 5.06
C MET A 64 -11.27 0.25 6.08
N GLN A 65 -11.30 1.05 7.13
CA GLN A 65 -10.28 0.94 8.17
C GLN A 65 -10.24 -0.47 8.72
N GLY A 66 -9.04 -0.98 8.89
CA GLY A 66 -8.83 -2.31 9.44
C GLY A 66 -8.70 -3.41 8.41
N LYS A 67 -9.02 -3.14 7.17
CA LYS A 67 -8.87 -4.16 6.13
C LYS A 67 -7.40 -4.43 5.87
N LYS A 68 -7.06 -5.69 5.72
CA LYS A 68 -5.69 -6.07 5.41
C LYS A 68 -5.55 -6.25 3.92
N LEU A 69 -4.58 -5.56 3.35
CA LEU A 69 -4.42 -5.53 1.91
C LEU A 69 -3.00 -5.86 1.51
N LEU A 70 -2.88 -6.49 0.36
CA LEU A 70 -1.61 -6.61 -0.33
C LEU A 70 -1.65 -5.63 -1.49
N VAL A 71 -0.69 -4.73 -1.55
CA VAL A 71 -0.64 -3.67 -2.55
C VAL A 71 0.61 -3.83 -3.36
N LYS A 72 0.46 -3.87 -4.67
CA LYS A 72 1.58 -3.86 -5.59
C LYS A 72 1.56 -2.56 -6.35
N GLY A 73 2.70 -1.91 -6.45
CA GLY A 73 2.72 -0.63 -7.12
C GLY A 73 4.12 -0.10 -7.31
N GLN A 74 4.16 1.19 -7.53
CA GLN A 74 5.41 1.89 -7.81
C GLN A 74 5.54 3.07 -6.89
N PHE A 75 6.77 3.35 -6.48
CA PHE A 75 7.04 4.60 -5.80
C PHE A 75 6.87 5.76 -6.77
N ARG A 76 6.26 6.80 -6.29
CA ARG A 76 6.14 8.04 -7.03
C ARG A 76 6.48 9.17 -6.09
N SER A 77 7.09 10.19 -6.62
CA SER A 77 7.36 11.37 -5.83
C SER A 77 6.95 12.59 -6.60
N TYR A 78 6.55 13.61 -5.89
CA TYR A 78 6.22 14.86 -6.52
C TYR A 78 6.48 15.98 -5.53
N ASN A 79 6.65 17.18 -6.08
CA ASN A 79 6.86 18.34 -5.26
C ASN A 79 5.52 18.98 -4.94
N SER A 80 5.36 19.34 -3.69
CA SER A 80 4.17 20.03 -3.25
C SER A 80 4.58 21.39 -2.73
N TYR A 81 3.92 22.42 -3.20
CA TYR A 81 4.19 23.78 -2.74
C TYR A 81 3.12 24.19 -1.77
N ASP A 82 3.54 24.44 -0.56
CA ASP A 82 2.60 24.78 0.49
C ASP A 82 3.21 25.92 1.27
N ASN A 83 2.49 27.06 1.38
CA ASN A 83 2.99 28.20 2.11
C ASN A 83 4.37 28.60 1.62
N GLU A 84 4.54 28.55 0.31
CA GLU A 84 5.80 28.96 -0.32
C GLU A 84 6.95 28.04 0.02
N LYS A 85 6.65 26.87 0.55
CA LYS A 85 7.68 25.88 0.81
C LYS A 85 7.55 24.75 -0.17
N ASN A 86 8.70 24.26 -0.62
CA ASN A 86 8.75 23.15 -1.53
C ASN A 86 8.99 21.87 -0.73
N ARG A 87 8.08 20.94 -0.81
CA ARG A 87 8.20 19.67 -0.07
C ARG A 87 8.13 18.53 -1.04
N LEU A 88 8.97 17.54 -0.79
CA LEU A 88 8.95 16.32 -1.58
C LEU A 88 8.00 15.34 -0.93
N ILE A 89 7.02 14.90 -1.67
CA ILE A 89 6.04 13.95 -1.17
C ILE A 89 6.28 12.61 -1.84
N LEU A 90 6.39 11.57 -1.04
CA LEU A 90 6.55 10.22 -1.55
C LEU A 90 5.25 9.48 -1.34
N THR A 91 4.86 8.72 -2.35
CA THR A 91 3.65 7.91 -2.26
C THR A 91 3.88 6.65 -3.08
N VAL A 92 3.05 5.66 -2.83
CA VAL A 92 3.03 4.46 -3.65
C VAL A 92 1.81 4.53 -4.53
N PHE A 93 2.02 4.38 -5.83
CA PHE A 93 0.92 4.37 -6.78
C PHE A 93 0.55 2.93 -7.03
N ALA A 94 -0.63 2.53 -6.57
CA ALA A 94 -1.03 1.14 -6.59
C ALA A 94 -1.41 0.70 -8.00
N LYS A 95 -0.90 -0.44 -8.39
CA LYS A 95 -1.28 -1.06 -9.65
C LYS A 95 -2.22 -2.23 -9.43
N ASP A 96 -2.15 -2.84 -8.25
CA ASP A 96 -2.97 -3.99 -7.95
C ASP A 96 -3.17 -4.04 -6.45
N VAL A 97 -4.39 -4.35 -6.02
CA VAL A 97 -4.73 -4.40 -4.61
C VAL A 97 -5.57 -5.64 -4.37
N LEU A 98 -5.17 -6.43 -3.39
CA LEU A 98 -5.88 -7.66 -3.04
C LEU A 98 -6.15 -7.66 -1.56
N GLU A 99 -7.30 -8.18 -1.16
CA GLU A 99 -7.59 -8.38 0.25
C GLU A 99 -6.88 -9.63 0.74
N VAL A 100 -6.37 -9.54 1.96
CA VAL A 100 -5.71 -10.67 2.60
C VAL A 100 -6.48 -10.99 3.86
N GLU A 101 -6.69 -12.28 4.10
CA GLU A 101 -7.44 -12.68 5.28
C GLU A 101 -6.53 -12.82 6.47
N ASP A 102 -6.94 -12.20 7.58
CA ASP A 102 -6.14 -12.27 8.79
C ASP A 102 -6.01 -13.70 9.30
N ASN A 103 -7.06 -14.46 9.18
CA ASN A 103 -7.03 -15.81 9.70
C ASN A 103 -5.96 -16.65 9.05
N GLN A 104 -5.81 -16.50 7.76
CA GLN A 104 -4.79 -17.22 7.07
C GLN A 104 -3.43 -16.88 7.56
N GLU A 105 -3.25 -15.63 7.83
CA GLU A 105 -1.95 -15.19 8.27
C GLU A 105 -1.61 -15.76 9.62
N ASP A 106 -2.57 -15.79 10.50
CA ASP A 106 -2.32 -16.34 11.81
C ASP A 106 -1.96 -17.80 11.74
N GLU A 107 -2.64 -18.52 10.90
CA GLU A 107 -2.33 -19.92 10.74
C GLU A 107 -0.98 -20.11 10.15
N GLU A 108 -0.64 -19.32 9.20
CA GLU A 108 0.67 -19.44 8.60
C GLU A 108 1.76 -19.15 9.56
N ASN A 109 1.56 -18.20 10.41
CA ASN A 109 2.56 -17.90 11.37
C ASN A 109 2.85 -19.07 12.24
N GLU A 110 1.85 -19.81 12.57
CA GLU A 110 2.06 -20.98 13.35
C GLU A 110 2.71 -22.06 12.58
N MET A 111 2.31 -22.21 11.33
CA MET A 111 2.89 -23.23 10.53
C MET A 111 4.29 -22.90 10.13
N THR A 112 4.52 -21.69 9.84
CA THR A 112 5.84 -21.31 9.44
C THR A 112 6.80 -21.52 10.51
N LYS A 113 6.33 -21.47 11.64
CA LYS A 113 7.17 -21.87 12.66
C LYS A 113 7.38 -23.27 12.55
N LYS A 114 6.67 -23.94 11.80
CA LYS A 114 6.92 -25.27 11.49
C LYS A 114 7.13 -25.41 10.08
N GLU A 115 6.91 -24.79 9.18
CA GLU A 115 7.15 -24.97 7.83
C GLU A 115 7.64 -23.97 7.14
N ILE A 116 7.56 -23.93 7.39
CA ILE A 116 7.84 -23.25 6.91
C ILE A 116 8.04 -23.18 6.72
N GLY A 117 7.37 -23.99 7.06
CA GLY A 117 7.33 -23.99 6.82
C GLY A 117 7.00 -24.21 6.35
N ARG A 118 6.82 -24.81 6.24
CA ARG A 118 6.55 -24.92 5.88
C ARG A 118 6.72 -24.62 5.34
N ALA A 119 6.48 -25.06 5.53
CA ALA A 119 6.68 -24.79 5.31
C ALA A 119 6.77 -24.50 5.26
N HIS A 120 6.57 -24.98 5.30
CA HIS A 120 6.76 -24.66 5.66
C HIS A 120 6.93 -24.49 5.52
N VAL A 121 6.77 -25.11 5.53
CA VAL A 121 7.04 -24.87 5.67
C VAL A 121 7.31 -24.76 5.69
#